data_46fa3f5347a019cdd9563abee187dba7
#
_entry.id   46fa3f5347a019cdd9563abee187dba7
#
_cell.length_a   1.000
_cell.length_b   1.000
_cell.length_c   1.000
_cell.angle_alpha   90.00
_cell.angle_beta   90.00
_cell.angle_gamma   90.00
#
_symmetry.space_group_name_H-M   'P 1'
#
loop_
_entity.id
_entity.type
_entity.pdbx_description
1 polymer ?
#
loop_
_entity_poly.entity_id
_entity_poly.type
_entity_poly.pdbx_seq_one_letter_code
_entity_poly.pdbx_strand_id
1 'polypeptide(L)'
;MRKIIGVLAVLLICTAFVGAGAAFTYSSDAVVTPAGSLTPGQKVTATMKIVVTEGSLTAADKIMLSTPLTSAKWSTVIYKGGQAVSSEGLHSTTISGFVLDYASDVTLQITLEGVVPSSQKGKQISVMSISATSKELNGYTSYSSKKQMVYDPNNLNSDIAASEKAATTLEERAATYAGYGIDTTSVVSSIGQAKTKTAAAKSVGSSSITTAYANIEAADTILTKAERDLDYAGLKAANTNIGKINSIASTLYSKNWDSEAQYLETKSMNMENSYNSLYATYKAGGVPDAKKTDALVADSFKTLDKANEYLEDSKVPFIVKLLPFIGGGIVIAGAVVGIVFLIRRRRANSWDELG
;
A
#
# COMPACT_ATOMS: atom_id res chain seq x y z
N MET A 1 2.95 15.96 3.51
CA MET A 1 2.31 14.65 3.27
C MET A 1 2.62 14.24 1.84
N ARG A 2 3.72 13.52 1.64
CA ARG A 2 4.08 12.93 0.34
C ARG A 2 3.31 11.63 0.21
N LYS A 3 2.49 11.52 -0.84
CA LYS A 3 1.85 10.27 -1.24
C LYS A 3 2.96 9.31 -1.67
N ILE A 4 3.19 8.26 -0.91
CA ILE A 4 3.97 7.11 -1.37
C ILE A 4 3.11 6.47 -2.47
N ILE A 5 3.52 6.64 -3.71
CA ILE A 5 2.88 6.01 -4.86
C ILE A 5 3.36 4.56 -4.83
N GLY A 6 2.52 3.70 -4.27
CA GLY A 6 2.71 2.26 -4.38
C GLY A 6 2.72 1.88 -5.85
N VAL A 7 3.87 1.47 -6.35
CA VAL A 7 3.98 0.85 -7.68
C VAL A 7 3.36 -0.54 -7.58
N LEU A 8 2.08 -0.62 -7.85
CA LEU A 8 1.40 -1.89 -8.07
C LEU A 8 1.95 -2.46 -9.38
N ALA A 9 2.79 -3.47 -9.31
CA ALA A 9 3.15 -4.30 -10.46
C ALA A 9 1.90 -5.10 -10.86
N VAL A 10 1.01 -4.47 -11.61
CA VAL A 10 -0.08 -5.15 -12.27
C VAL A 10 0.55 -5.90 -13.44
N LEU A 11 0.63 -7.21 -13.31
CA LEU A 11 0.90 -8.13 -14.40
C LEU A 11 -0.32 -8.08 -15.33
N LEU A 12 -0.33 -7.09 -16.24
CA LEU A 12 -1.33 -7.03 -17.31
C LEU A 12 -0.95 -8.09 -18.34
N ILE A 13 -1.64 -9.20 -18.30
CA ILE A 13 -1.68 -10.14 -19.42
C ILE A 13 -2.36 -9.36 -20.57
N CYS A 14 -1.55 -8.84 -21.49
CA CYS A 14 -2.05 -8.29 -22.74
C CYS A 14 -2.59 -9.45 -23.58
N THR A 15 -3.90 -9.72 -23.45
CA THR A 15 -4.62 -10.45 -24.49
C THR A 15 -4.57 -9.59 -25.75
N ALA A 16 -3.96 -10.12 -26.80
CA ALA A 16 -3.97 -9.50 -28.11
C ALA A 16 -5.43 -9.34 -28.55
N PHE A 17 -5.97 -8.14 -28.50
CA PHE A 17 -7.20 -7.79 -29.20
C PHE A 17 -6.85 -7.72 -30.68
N VAL A 18 -7.10 -8.81 -31.39
CA VAL A 18 -7.18 -8.77 -32.83
C VAL A 18 -8.52 -8.13 -33.19
N GLY A 19 -8.56 -6.80 -33.11
CA GLY A 19 -9.67 -6.02 -33.69
C GLY A 19 -9.45 -5.97 -35.20
N ALA A 20 -10.43 -6.43 -36.00
CA ALA A 20 -10.43 -6.15 -37.42
C ALA A 20 -10.31 -4.64 -37.64
N GLY A 21 -9.16 -4.18 -38.16
CA GLY A 21 -8.93 -2.77 -38.44
C GLY A 21 -7.67 -2.15 -37.82
N ALA A 22 -6.77 -2.91 -37.24
CA ALA A 22 -5.50 -2.36 -36.71
C ALA A 22 -4.50 -2.12 -37.86
N ALA A 23 -3.89 -0.90 -37.89
CA ALA A 23 -2.88 -0.59 -38.89
C ALA A 23 -1.59 -1.40 -38.72
N PHE A 24 -1.32 -1.86 -37.51
CA PHE A 24 -0.24 -2.81 -37.20
C PHE A 24 -0.58 -3.62 -35.94
N THR A 25 0.06 -4.77 -35.82
CA THR A 25 -0.01 -5.62 -34.62
C THR A 25 1.40 -5.82 -34.04
N TYR A 26 1.47 -6.23 -32.77
CA TYR A 26 2.73 -6.58 -32.11
C TYR A 26 2.50 -7.76 -31.15
N SER A 27 3.53 -8.60 -31.03
CA SER A 27 3.46 -9.82 -30.21
C SER A 27 4.11 -9.66 -28.83
N SER A 28 4.91 -8.62 -28.64
CA SER A 28 5.65 -8.37 -27.40
C SER A 28 5.92 -6.89 -27.22
N ASP A 29 6.16 -6.47 -25.97
CA ASP A 29 6.63 -5.14 -25.66
C ASP A 29 8.04 -4.89 -26.23
N ALA A 30 8.39 -3.58 -26.39
CA ALA A 30 9.74 -3.19 -26.75
C ALA A 30 10.75 -3.66 -25.69
N VAL A 31 11.83 -4.25 -26.15
CA VAL A 31 12.98 -4.57 -25.31
C VAL A 31 13.81 -3.30 -25.12
N VAL A 32 13.83 -2.79 -23.93
CA VAL A 32 14.59 -1.57 -23.55
C VAL A 32 15.84 -1.98 -22.78
N THR A 33 16.99 -1.46 -23.20
CA THR A 33 18.30 -1.71 -22.58
C THR A 33 18.95 -0.36 -22.21
N PRO A 34 19.36 -0.16 -20.95
CA PRO A 34 19.19 -1.09 -19.84
C PRO A 34 17.72 -1.23 -19.41
N ALA A 35 17.38 -2.39 -18.84
CA ALA A 35 16.06 -2.63 -18.28
C ALA A 35 15.91 -1.91 -16.94
N GLY A 36 14.66 -1.57 -16.57
CA GLY A 36 14.36 -0.92 -15.28
C GLY A 36 14.46 0.58 -15.32
N SER A 37 14.89 1.18 -14.22
CA SER A 37 14.93 2.63 -14.06
C SER A 37 16.11 3.26 -14.79
N LEU A 38 15.92 4.50 -15.21
CA LEU A 38 16.87 5.25 -16.00
C LEU A 38 17.45 6.43 -15.20
N THR A 39 18.58 6.97 -15.67
CA THR A 39 19.20 8.18 -15.12
C THR A 39 19.48 9.19 -16.23
N PRO A 40 19.46 10.50 -15.94
CA PRO A 40 19.85 11.53 -16.89
C PRO A 40 21.25 11.28 -17.46
N GLY A 41 21.42 11.47 -18.75
CA GLY A 41 22.68 11.21 -19.46
C GLY A 41 22.91 9.75 -19.85
N GLN A 42 22.08 8.83 -19.40
CA GLN A 42 22.20 7.41 -19.72
C GLN A 42 21.83 7.15 -21.19
N LYS A 43 22.64 6.33 -21.86
CA LYS A 43 22.33 5.82 -23.20
C LYS A 43 21.31 4.70 -23.08
N VAL A 44 20.31 4.73 -23.94
CA VAL A 44 19.22 3.77 -23.98
C VAL A 44 19.04 3.27 -25.40
N THR A 45 18.85 1.97 -25.53
CA THR A 45 18.45 1.33 -26.79
C THR A 45 17.09 0.65 -26.58
N ALA A 46 16.16 0.84 -27.50
CA ALA A 46 14.87 0.13 -27.49
C ALA A 46 14.66 -0.55 -28.83
N THR A 47 14.25 -1.82 -28.82
CA THR A 47 13.97 -2.56 -30.04
C THR A 47 12.59 -3.20 -29.97
N MET A 48 11.83 -3.09 -31.03
CA MET A 48 10.49 -3.66 -31.16
C MET A 48 10.25 -4.21 -32.55
N LYS A 49 9.40 -5.25 -32.66
CA LYS A 49 8.88 -5.76 -33.92
C LYS A 49 7.37 -5.53 -33.99
N ILE A 50 6.92 -4.94 -35.08
CA ILE A 50 5.52 -4.79 -35.41
C ILE A 50 5.25 -5.46 -36.77
N VAL A 51 4.04 -5.98 -36.96
CA VAL A 51 3.57 -6.57 -38.23
C VAL A 51 2.55 -5.62 -38.82
N VAL A 52 2.80 -5.19 -40.03
CA VAL A 52 1.84 -4.43 -40.86
C VAL A 52 1.18 -5.43 -41.81
N THR A 53 -0.12 -5.58 -41.62
CA THR A 53 -0.91 -6.52 -42.47
C THR A 53 -1.10 -5.94 -43.87
N GLU A 54 -1.12 -6.81 -44.88
CA GLU A 54 -1.40 -6.41 -46.25
C GLU A 54 -2.70 -5.58 -46.33
N GLY A 55 -2.63 -4.46 -47.04
CA GLY A 55 -3.78 -3.56 -47.23
C GLY A 55 -4.23 -2.77 -46.01
N SER A 56 -3.54 -2.90 -44.86
CA SER A 56 -3.91 -2.14 -43.63
C SER A 56 -3.46 -0.66 -43.67
N LEU A 57 -2.56 -0.32 -44.56
CA LEU A 57 -2.09 1.05 -44.81
C LEU A 57 -2.16 1.39 -46.28
N THR A 58 -2.64 2.59 -46.60
CA THR A 58 -2.59 3.16 -47.96
C THR A 58 -1.31 3.96 -48.15
N ALA A 59 -0.97 4.30 -49.39
CA ALA A 59 0.17 5.12 -49.73
C ALA A 59 0.15 6.52 -48.99
N ALA A 60 -1.05 7.00 -48.63
CA ALA A 60 -1.21 8.29 -47.92
C ALA A 60 -1.02 8.16 -46.39
N ASP A 61 -1.06 6.96 -45.85
CA ASP A 61 -0.91 6.70 -44.42
C ASP A 61 0.55 6.75 -43.97
N LYS A 62 0.74 6.87 -42.66
CA LYS A 62 2.10 7.01 -42.07
C LYS A 62 2.18 6.27 -40.75
N ILE A 63 3.31 5.64 -40.50
CA ILE A 63 3.73 5.21 -39.16
C ILE A 63 4.68 6.27 -38.63
N MET A 64 4.37 6.82 -37.45
CA MET A 64 5.16 7.85 -36.78
C MET A 64 5.85 7.25 -35.56
N LEU A 65 7.12 7.54 -35.41
CA LEU A 65 7.98 7.11 -34.32
C LEU A 65 8.30 8.32 -33.44
N SER A 66 8.13 8.19 -32.13
CA SER A 66 8.41 9.29 -31.19
C SER A 66 9.08 8.78 -29.92
N THR A 67 9.88 9.65 -29.31
CA THR A 67 10.61 9.36 -28.08
C THR A 67 10.85 10.64 -27.27
N PRO A 68 10.87 10.60 -25.93
CA PRO A 68 11.33 11.69 -25.11
C PRO A 68 12.88 11.78 -24.99
N LEU A 69 13.63 10.83 -25.58
CA LEU A 69 15.08 10.83 -25.54
C LEU A 69 15.68 11.93 -26.42
N THR A 70 16.81 12.46 -26.02
CA THR A 70 17.62 13.36 -26.84
C THR A 70 18.63 12.59 -27.69
N SER A 71 19.15 13.22 -28.74
CA SER A 71 20.09 12.58 -29.70
C SER A 71 19.57 11.26 -30.25
N ALA A 72 18.23 11.18 -30.42
CA ALA A 72 17.56 9.99 -30.87
C ALA A 72 17.96 9.60 -32.28
N LYS A 73 18.34 8.34 -32.44
CA LYS A 73 18.63 7.71 -33.74
C LYS A 73 17.68 6.55 -33.94
N TRP A 74 16.93 6.60 -35.00
CA TRP A 74 16.00 5.54 -35.39
C TRP A 74 16.62 4.71 -36.51
N SER A 75 16.36 3.41 -36.47
CA SER A 75 16.65 2.48 -37.58
C SER A 75 15.49 1.52 -37.71
N THR A 76 14.97 1.37 -38.92
CA THR A 76 13.87 0.44 -39.22
C THR A 76 14.30 -0.48 -40.33
N VAL A 77 14.28 -1.78 -40.08
CA VAL A 77 14.51 -2.83 -41.07
C VAL A 77 13.20 -3.47 -41.44
N ILE A 78 12.93 -3.58 -42.72
CA ILE A 78 11.72 -4.19 -43.27
C ILE A 78 12.00 -5.65 -43.64
N TYR A 79 11.22 -6.57 -43.10
CA TYR A 79 11.29 -7.99 -43.42
C TYR A 79 10.03 -8.44 -44.18
N LYS A 80 10.22 -9.20 -45.26
CA LYS A 80 9.19 -9.88 -45.98
C LYS A 80 9.49 -11.39 -46.02
N GLY A 81 8.58 -12.22 -45.55
CA GLY A 81 8.83 -13.66 -45.48
C GLY A 81 10.09 -14.04 -44.65
N GLY A 82 10.46 -13.21 -43.67
CA GLY A 82 11.64 -13.42 -42.83
C GLY A 82 12.97 -12.91 -43.42
N GLN A 83 12.96 -12.41 -44.67
CA GLN A 83 14.15 -11.84 -45.30
C GLN A 83 14.12 -10.31 -45.26
N ALA A 84 15.26 -9.66 -44.95
CA ALA A 84 15.37 -8.21 -45.01
C ALA A 84 15.25 -7.70 -46.44
N VAL A 85 14.29 -6.82 -46.67
CA VAL A 85 14.03 -6.20 -47.98
C VAL A 85 14.91 -5.00 -48.21
N SER A 86 15.39 -4.36 -47.14
CA SER A 86 16.36 -3.26 -47.19
C SER A 86 17.53 -3.53 -46.23
N SER A 87 18.76 -3.45 -46.75
CA SER A 87 19.98 -3.64 -45.96
C SER A 87 20.45 -2.38 -45.25
N GLU A 88 19.98 -1.21 -45.65
CA GLU A 88 20.45 0.07 -45.08
C GLU A 88 19.55 0.64 -43.97
N GLY A 89 18.37 0.06 -43.73
CA GLY A 89 17.40 0.53 -42.77
C GLY A 89 16.86 1.95 -43.04
N LEU A 90 15.71 2.26 -42.54
CA LEU A 90 15.14 3.60 -42.62
C LEU A 90 15.53 4.37 -41.35
N HIS A 91 16.07 5.59 -41.52
CA HIS A 91 16.46 6.46 -40.41
C HIS A 91 15.42 7.56 -40.10
N SER A 92 14.25 7.46 -40.69
CA SER A 92 13.17 8.43 -40.52
C SER A 92 12.34 8.17 -39.27
N THR A 93 11.83 9.25 -38.68
CA THR A 93 10.78 9.19 -37.65
C THR A 93 9.38 8.96 -38.23
N THR A 94 9.28 8.99 -39.57
CA THR A 94 8.02 8.75 -40.27
C THR A 94 8.27 7.75 -41.41
N ILE A 95 7.50 6.66 -41.40
CA ILE A 95 7.53 5.65 -42.45
C ILE A 95 6.25 5.80 -43.25
N SER A 96 6.37 6.10 -44.55
CA SER A 96 5.22 6.25 -45.44
C SER A 96 4.60 4.89 -45.75
N GLY A 97 3.27 4.82 -45.86
CA GLY A 97 2.54 3.65 -46.29
C GLY A 97 2.97 3.18 -47.69
N PHE A 98 3.42 4.11 -48.58
CA PHE A 98 3.97 3.77 -49.89
C PHE A 98 5.21 2.86 -49.79
N VAL A 99 6.04 3.01 -48.77
CA VAL A 99 7.23 2.17 -48.54
C VAL A 99 6.81 0.79 -48.03
N LEU A 100 5.60 0.65 -47.47
CA LEU A 100 5.03 -0.56 -46.88
C LEU A 100 3.99 -1.23 -47.75
N ASP A 101 3.76 -0.70 -48.94
CA ASP A 101 2.77 -1.25 -49.92
C ASP A 101 3.32 -2.52 -50.59
N TYR A 102 3.26 -3.60 -49.87
CA TYR A 102 3.64 -4.93 -50.32
C TYR A 102 2.40 -5.81 -50.43
N ALA A 103 2.37 -6.71 -51.43
CA ALA A 103 1.33 -7.71 -51.62
C ALA A 103 1.41 -8.85 -50.56
N SER A 104 1.81 -8.57 -49.36
CA SER A 104 1.87 -9.51 -48.24
C SER A 104 2.23 -8.76 -46.93
N ASP A 105 1.95 -9.37 -45.80
CA ASP A 105 2.36 -8.87 -44.50
C ASP A 105 3.88 -8.58 -44.43
N VAL A 106 4.23 -7.47 -43.82
CA VAL A 106 5.63 -7.09 -43.58
C VAL A 106 5.89 -6.91 -42.09
N THR A 107 7.06 -7.33 -41.63
CA THR A 107 7.52 -7.11 -40.27
C THR A 107 8.52 -5.96 -40.26
N LEU A 108 8.27 -4.96 -39.42
CA LEU A 108 9.19 -3.87 -39.17
C LEU A 108 9.92 -4.16 -37.86
N GLN A 109 11.23 -4.25 -37.91
CA GLN A 109 12.08 -4.21 -36.72
C GLN A 109 12.56 -2.78 -36.51
N ILE A 110 12.04 -2.14 -35.49
CA ILE A 110 12.32 -0.73 -35.15
C ILE A 110 13.30 -0.72 -34.01
N THR A 111 14.42 -0.02 -34.18
CA THR A 111 15.43 0.20 -33.16
C THR A 111 15.59 1.69 -32.92
N LEU A 112 15.59 2.08 -31.68
CA LEU A 112 15.84 3.44 -31.18
C LEU A 112 17.09 3.41 -30.32
N GLU A 113 17.99 4.35 -30.55
CA GLU A 113 19.09 4.71 -29.65
C GLU A 113 18.94 6.18 -29.26
N GLY A 114 19.19 6.49 -27.98
CA GLY A 114 19.12 7.87 -27.51
C GLY A 114 19.70 8.05 -26.13
N VAL A 115 19.61 9.27 -25.62
CA VAL A 115 20.11 9.66 -24.29
C VAL A 115 18.98 10.25 -23.47
N VAL A 116 18.87 9.84 -22.22
CA VAL A 116 17.86 10.36 -21.28
C VAL A 116 18.15 11.81 -20.95
N PRO A 117 17.24 12.76 -21.26
CA PRO A 117 17.48 14.16 -20.97
C PRO A 117 17.26 14.52 -19.51
N SER A 118 17.97 15.52 -19.02
CA SER A 118 17.82 16.01 -17.63
C SER A 118 16.41 16.55 -17.32
N SER A 119 15.66 17.00 -18.33
CA SER A 119 14.27 17.46 -18.18
C SER A 119 13.28 16.36 -17.80
N GLN A 120 13.68 15.11 -17.87
CA GLN A 120 12.86 13.95 -17.49
C GLN A 120 13.10 13.46 -16.04
N LYS A 121 14.00 14.07 -15.28
CA LYS A 121 14.24 13.76 -13.87
C LYS A 121 12.93 13.67 -13.05
N GLY A 122 12.79 12.63 -12.28
CA GLY A 122 11.62 12.39 -11.43
C GLY A 122 10.33 12.04 -12.18
N LYS A 123 10.40 11.75 -13.48
CA LYS A 123 9.23 11.41 -14.30
C LYS A 123 9.29 9.97 -14.77
N GLN A 124 8.11 9.41 -15.00
CA GLN A 124 7.95 8.15 -15.72
C GLN A 124 7.84 8.45 -17.22
N ILE A 125 8.69 7.84 -18.03
CA ILE A 125 8.72 8.00 -19.48
C ILE A 125 8.48 6.67 -20.20
N SER A 126 7.76 6.73 -21.32
CA SER A 126 7.79 5.66 -22.33
C SER A 126 8.91 5.99 -23.31
N VAL A 127 9.91 5.11 -23.38
CA VAL A 127 11.11 5.33 -24.19
C VAL A 127 10.79 5.38 -25.67
N MET A 128 9.87 4.54 -26.12
CA MET A 128 9.46 4.42 -27.52
C MET A 128 7.95 4.50 -27.64
N SER A 129 7.47 5.31 -28.56
CA SER A 129 6.05 5.33 -28.95
C SER A 129 5.93 5.25 -30.46
N ILE A 130 4.97 4.48 -30.93
CA ILE A 130 4.65 4.25 -32.34
C ILE A 130 3.18 4.57 -32.54
N SER A 131 2.84 5.32 -33.56
CA SER A 131 1.45 5.60 -33.94
C SER A 131 1.29 5.51 -35.46
N ALA A 132 0.15 5.02 -35.89
CA ALA A 132 -0.19 4.97 -37.31
C ALA A 132 -1.41 5.85 -37.59
N THR A 133 -1.38 6.58 -38.70
CA THR A 133 -2.56 7.24 -39.26
C THR A 133 -3.10 6.36 -40.39
N SER A 134 -4.38 6.02 -40.29
CA SER A 134 -5.06 5.34 -41.38
C SER A 134 -6.43 5.99 -41.61
N LYS A 135 -6.70 6.42 -42.85
CA LYS A 135 -7.97 7.01 -43.21
C LYS A 135 -9.09 5.99 -43.36
N GLU A 136 -8.73 4.76 -43.68
CA GLU A 136 -9.73 3.71 -43.93
C GLU A 136 -10.18 2.96 -42.68
N LEU A 137 -9.34 2.97 -41.66
CA LEU A 137 -9.58 2.18 -40.45
C LEU A 137 -10.18 2.97 -39.30
N ASN A 138 -10.85 4.08 -39.45
CA ASN A 138 -11.52 4.87 -38.38
C ASN A 138 -10.87 4.83 -37.00
N GLY A 139 -9.57 4.49 -36.91
CA GLY A 139 -8.86 4.29 -35.65
C GLY A 139 -7.36 4.51 -35.77
N TYR A 140 -6.80 5.12 -34.70
CA TYR A 140 -5.36 5.16 -34.49
C TYR A 140 -4.93 3.84 -33.86
N THR A 141 -4.02 3.13 -34.47
CA THR A 141 -3.25 2.13 -33.76
C THR A 141 -2.05 2.83 -33.12
N SER A 142 -1.93 2.74 -31.82
CA SER A 142 -0.79 3.33 -31.10
C SER A 142 -0.21 2.30 -30.13
N TYR A 143 1.11 2.41 -29.96
CA TYR A 143 1.87 1.65 -28.99
C TYR A 143 2.76 2.62 -28.19
N SER A 144 2.91 2.35 -26.91
CA SER A 144 3.90 3.02 -26.04
C SER A 144 4.59 1.96 -25.20
N SER A 145 5.93 1.99 -25.20
CA SER A 145 6.71 1.10 -24.37
C SER A 145 6.36 1.25 -22.88
N LYS A 146 6.60 0.19 -22.12
CA LYS A 146 6.43 0.22 -20.67
C LYS A 146 7.14 1.43 -20.07
N LYS A 147 6.45 2.12 -19.17
CA LYS A 147 7.00 3.31 -18.51
C LYS A 147 8.16 2.95 -17.59
N GLN A 148 9.24 3.71 -17.68
CA GLN A 148 10.42 3.61 -16.82
C GLN A 148 10.61 4.91 -16.04
N MET A 149 10.97 4.79 -14.76
CA MET A 149 11.25 5.94 -13.91
C MET A 149 12.64 6.52 -14.27
N VAL A 150 12.74 7.83 -14.36
CA VAL A 150 14.02 8.54 -14.48
C VAL A 150 14.38 9.13 -13.13
N TYR A 151 15.33 8.56 -12.43
CA TYR A 151 15.76 9.02 -11.12
C TYR A 151 16.58 10.31 -11.18
N ASP A 152 16.46 11.15 -10.14
CA ASP A 152 17.34 12.28 -9.95
C ASP A 152 18.49 11.89 -9.01
N PRO A 153 19.75 11.84 -9.49
CA PRO A 153 20.89 11.50 -8.64
C PRO A 153 21.03 12.38 -7.39
N ASN A 154 20.55 13.62 -7.45
CA ASN A 154 20.61 14.56 -6.32
C ASN A 154 19.67 14.18 -5.18
N ASN A 155 18.65 13.37 -5.45
CA ASN A 155 17.69 12.91 -4.44
C ASN A 155 18.10 11.59 -3.78
N LEU A 156 19.15 10.91 -4.26
CA LEU A 156 19.51 9.57 -3.77
C LEU A 156 19.60 9.48 -2.24
N ASN A 157 20.32 10.40 -1.61
CA ASN A 157 20.48 10.38 -0.15
C ASN A 157 19.15 10.64 0.58
N SER A 158 18.30 11.50 0.03
CA SER A 158 16.96 11.77 0.56
C SER A 158 16.05 10.54 0.45
N ASP A 159 16.16 9.81 -0.66
CA ASP A 159 15.32 8.64 -0.93
C ASP A 159 15.78 7.44 -0.09
N ILE A 160 17.10 7.28 0.10
CA ILE A 160 17.64 6.32 1.10
C ILE A 160 17.13 6.63 2.49
N ALA A 161 17.22 7.89 2.94
CA ALA A 161 16.75 8.29 4.26
C ALA A 161 15.24 8.09 4.42
N ALA A 162 14.45 8.27 3.36
CA ALA A 162 13.02 8.00 3.37
C ALA A 162 12.72 6.52 3.55
N SER A 163 13.45 5.62 2.87
CA SER A 163 13.31 4.17 3.00
C SER A 163 13.76 3.68 4.40
N GLU A 164 14.87 4.21 4.95
CA GLU A 164 15.33 3.95 6.32
C GLU A 164 14.25 4.36 7.35
N LYS A 165 13.66 5.54 7.18
CA LYS A 165 12.58 6.02 8.06
C LYS A 165 11.32 5.16 7.96
N ALA A 166 10.93 4.75 6.77
CA ALA A 166 9.77 3.86 6.58
C ALA A 166 9.99 2.51 7.30
N ALA A 167 11.19 1.93 7.19
CA ALA A 167 11.56 0.71 7.88
C ALA A 167 11.48 0.87 9.41
N THR A 168 11.99 1.98 9.97
CA THR A 168 11.94 2.26 11.40
C THR A 168 10.50 2.44 11.90
N THR A 169 9.68 3.20 11.18
CA THR A 169 8.26 3.40 11.55
C THR A 169 7.49 2.09 11.55
N LEU A 170 7.74 1.22 10.57
CA LEU A 170 7.08 -0.08 10.51
C LEU A 170 7.56 -1.03 11.63
N GLU A 171 8.84 -0.95 12.01
CA GLU A 171 9.38 -1.71 13.13
C GLU A 171 8.75 -1.30 14.47
N GLU A 172 8.56 0.02 14.70
CA GLU A 172 7.88 0.55 15.90
C GLU A 172 6.42 0.07 15.96
N ARG A 173 5.71 0.08 14.84
CA ARG A 173 4.34 -0.48 14.74
C ARG A 173 4.32 -1.97 15.04
N ALA A 174 5.26 -2.75 14.46
CA ALA A 174 5.38 -4.19 14.71
C ALA A 174 5.66 -4.48 16.17
N ALA A 175 6.53 -3.70 16.84
CA ALA A 175 6.79 -3.82 18.28
C ALA A 175 5.55 -3.53 19.13
N THR A 176 4.76 -2.51 18.76
CA THR A 176 3.48 -2.21 19.41
C THR A 176 2.51 -3.39 19.30
N TYR A 177 2.39 -3.99 18.13
CA TYR A 177 1.53 -5.14 17.91
C TYR A 177 2.01 -6.38 18.68
N ALA A 178 3.34 -6.62 18.72
CA ALA A 178 3.93 -7.66 19.55
C ALA A 178 3.59 -7.45 21.05
N GLY A 179 3.54 -6.21 21.53
CA GLY A 179 3.09 -5.86 22.88
C GLY A 179 1.63 -6.26 23.17
N TYR A 180 0.79 -6.34 22.15
CA TYR A 180 -0.57 -6.91 22.25
C TYR A 180 -0.61 -8.44 22.10
N GLY A 181 0.53 -9.10 21.95
CA GLY A 181 0.61 -10.56 21.72
C GLY A 181 0.31 -10.98 20.27
N ILE A 182 0.33 -10.04 19.32
CA ILE A 182 0.18 -10.35 17.89
C ILE A 182 1.52 -10.85 17.36
N ASP A 183 1.52 -11.98 16.64
CA ASP A 183 2.74 -12.49 16.02
C ASP A 183 3.19 -11.58 14.85
N THR A 184 4.33 -10.93 15.02
CA THR A 184 4.96 -10.03 14.05
C THR A 184 6.29 -10.56 13.51
N THR A 185 6.65 -11.80 13.79
CA THR A 185 7.97 -12.40 13.46
C THR A 185 8.28 -12.28 11.97
N SER A 186 7.34 -12.63 11.10
CA SER A 186 7.52 -12.55 9.64
C SER A 186 7.70 -11.11 9.15
N VAL A 187 6.98 -10.16 9.76
CA VAL A 187 7.06 -8.72 9.44
C VAL A 187 8.44 -8.18 9.83
N VAL A 188 8.91 -8.48 11.04
CA VAL A 188 10.24 -8.06 11.52
C VAL A 188 11.35 -8.62 10.62
N SER A 189 11.23 -9.89 10.20
CA SER A 189 12.18 -10.50 9.24
C SER A 189 12.18 -9.74 7.90
N SER A 190 11.01 -9.38 7.37
CA SER A 190 10.89 -8.61 6.12
C SER A 190 11.49 -7.20 6.26
N ILE A 191 11.28 -6.52 7.39
CA ILE A 191 11.90 -5.23 7.68
C ILE A 191 13.44 -5.34 7.69
N GLY A 192 13.98 -6.40 8.28
CA GLY A 192 15.42 -6.69 8.26
C GLY A 192 15.98 -6.85 6.84
N GLN A 193 15.24 -7.54 5.97
CA GLN A 193 15.61 -7.68 4.55
C GLN A 193 15.57 -6.32 3.83
N ALA A 194 14.55 -5.49 4.07
CA ALA A 194 14.46 -4.15 3.49
C ALA A 194 15.63 -3.25 3.95
N LYS A 195 15.96 -3.26 5.25
CA LYS A 195 17.13 -2.54 5.79
C LYS A 195 18.43 -2.97 5.11
N THR A 196 18.60 -4.27 4.83
CA THR A 196 19.75 -4.79 4.09
C THR A 196 19.83 -4.23 2.68
N LYS A 197 18.69 -4.15 1.98
CA LYS A 197 18.61 -3.55 0.65
C LYS A 197 18.92 -2.05 0.68
N THR A 198 18.37 -1.30 1.65
CA THR A 198 18.66 0.12 1.82
C THR A 198 20.14 0.38 2.13
N ALA A 199 20.76 -0.46 2.97
CA ALA A 199 22.20 -0.40 3.24
C ALA A 199 23.03 -0.69 1.99
N ALA A 200 22.62 -1.64 1.14
CA ALA A 200 23.26 -1.91 -0.14
C ALA A 200 23.14 -0.71 -1.09
N ALA A 201 21.98 -0.04 -1.15
CA ALA A 201 21.81 1.19 -1.91
C ALA A 201 22.79 2.29 -1.46
N LYS A 202 22.95 2.47 -0.16
CA LYS A 202 23.85 3.44 0.46
C LYS A 202 25.32 3.13 0.16
N SER A 203 25.72 1.86 0.20
CA SER A 203 27.08 1.40 -0.05
C SER A 203 27.50 1.61 -1.52
N VAL A 204 26.60 1.38 -2.46
CA VAL A 204 26.83 1.63 -3.89
C VAL A 204 26.82 3.13 -4.19
N GLY A 205 25.94 3.88 -3.57
CA GLY A 205 25.86 5.33 -3.65
C GLY A 205 25.85 5.86 -5.08
N SER A 206 26.58 6.96 -5.31
CA SER A 206 26.69 7.61 -6.61
C SER A 206 27.56 6.85 -7.63
N SER A 207 28.30 5.82 -7.21
CA SER A 207 29.13 5.03 -8.13
C SER A 207 28.30 4.21 -9.12
N SER A 208 27.10 3.82 -8.74
CA SER A 208 26.12 3.16 -9.61
C SER A 208 24.69 3.52 -9.21
N ILE A 209 24.24 4.68 -9.66
CA ILE A 209 22.91 5.24 -9.35
C ILE A 209 21.79 4.25 -9.67
N THR A 210 21.85 3.58 -10.80
CA THR A 210 20.83 2.60 -11.21
C THR A 210 20.75 1.43 -10.23
N THR A 211 21.90 0.92 -9.77
CA THR A 211 21.95 -0.17 -8.78
C THR A 211 21.45 0.32 -7.41
N ALA A 212 21.79 1.55 -7.01
CA ALA A 212 21.31 2.13 -5.77
C ALA A 212 19.77 2.22 -5.77
N TYR A 213 19.18 2.77 -6.81
CA TYR A 213 17.72 2.87 -6.92
C TYR A 213 17.04 1.51 -7.06
N ALA A 214 17.62 0.54 -7.76
CA ALA A 214 17.08 -0.81 -7.80
C ALA A 214 17.01 -1.45 -6.39
N ASN A 215 17.98 -1.17 -5.53
CA ASN A 215 17.95 -1.63 -4.15
C ASN A 215 16.91 -0.87 -3.31
N ILE A 216 16.71 0.44 -3.51
CA ILE A 216 15.65 1.22 -2.84
C ILE A 216 14.26 0.68 -3.26
N GLU A 217 14.02 0.48 -4.54
CA GLU A 217 12.76 -0.10 -5.04
C GLU A 217 12.48 -1.50 -4.45
N ALA A 218 13.52 -2.32 -4.35
CA ALA A 218 13.40 -3.62 -3.72
C ALA A 218 13.08 -3.51 -2.22
N ALA A 219 13.71 -2.56 -1.50
CA ALA A 219 13.40 -2.29 -0.10
C ALA A 219 11.94 -1.82 0.08
N ASP A 220 11.50 -0.86 -0.72
CA ASP A 220 10.15 -0.30 -0.64
C ASP A 220 9.07 -1.33 -0.99
N THR A 221 9.35 -2.24 -1.93
CA THR A 221 8.48 -3.37 -2.25
C THR A 221 8.32 -4.31 -1.06
N ILE A 222 9.43 -4.64 -0.39
CA ILE A 222 9.44 -5.48 0.81
C ILE A 222 8.68 -4.79 1.95
N LEU A 223 8.92 -3.49 2.18
CA LEU A 223 8.25 -2.71 3.22
C LEU A 223 6.74 -2.61 2.99
N THR A 224 6.32 -2.34 1.75
CA THR A 224 4.89 -2.29 1.40
C THR A 224 4.19 -3.63 1.68
N LYS A 225 4.86 -4.74 1.35
CA LYS A 225 4.33 -6.07 1.67
C LYS A 225 4.28 -6.31 3.18
N ALA A 226 5.36 -5.96 3.89
CA ALA A 226 5.44 -6.12 5.34
C ALA A 226 4.37 -5.27 6.08
N GLU A 227 4.12 -4.04 5.63
CA GLU A 227 3.05 -3.19 6.15
C GLU A 227 1.68 -3.84 5.96
N ARG A 228 1.40 -4.34 4.77
CA ARG A 228 0.16 -5.05 4.47
C ARG A 228 -0.03 -6.30 5.33
N ASP A 229 1.05 -7.06 5.54
CA ASP A 229 1.03 -8.28 6.36
C ASP A 229 0.79 -7.91 7.85
N LEU A 230 1.38 -6.81 8.34
CA LEU A 230 1.16 -6.28 9.69
C LEU A 230 -0.29 -5.82 9.87
N ASP A 231 -0.81 -5.03 8.93
CA ASP A 231 -2.20 -4.57 8.96
C ASP A 231 -3.18 -5.75 8.99
N TYR A 232 -2.93 -6.80 8.21
CA TYR A 232 -3.75 -8.01 8.23
C TYR A 232 -3.71 -8.73 9.57
N ALA A 233 -2.52 -8.87 10.17
CA ALA A 233 -2.38 -9.48 11.49
C ALA A 233 -3.16 -8.68 12.56
N GLY A 234 -3.06 -7.34 12.52
CA GLY A 234 -3.82 -6.45 13.39
C GLY A 234 -5.32 -6.55 13.19
N LEU A 235 -5.79 -6.52 11.95
CA LEU A 235 -7.22 -6.69 11.62
C LEU A 235 -7.76 -8.03 12.11
N LYS A 236 -7.00 -9.12 11.93
CA LYS A 236 -7.39 -10.45 12.42
C LYS A 236 -7.52 -10.48 13.95
N ALA A 237 -6.57 -9.87 14.67
CA ALA A 237 -6.61 -9.77 16.12
C ALA A 237 -7.81 -8.92 16.59
N ALA A 238 -8.03 -7.76 15.98
CA ALA A 238 -9.17 -6.90 16.29
C ALA A 238 -10.50 -7.62 16.09
N ASN A 239 -10.68 -8.32 14.97
CA ASN A 239 -11.89 -9.11 14.71
C ASN A 239 -12.12 -10.21 15.76
N THR A 240 -11.06 -10.89 16.18
CA THR A 240 -11.12 -11.89 17.25
C THR A 240 -11.58 -11.25 18.56
N ASN A 241 -11.05 -10.07 18.91
CA ASN A 241 -11.42 -9.35 20.12
C ASN A 241 -12.87 -8.86 20.06
N ILE A 242 -13.33 -8.34 18.93
CA ILE A 242 -14.73 -7.96 18.70
C ILE A 242 -15.67 -9.14 18.98
N GLY A 243 -15.36 -10.32 18.47
CA GLY A 243 -16.14 -11.52 18.75
C GLY A 243 -16.19 -11.89 20.25
N LYS A 244 -15.05 -11.75 20.96
CA LYS A 244 -15.00 -11.97 22.41
C LYS A 244 -15.82 -10.94 23.18
N ILE A 245 -15.73 -9.66 22.81
CA ILE A 245 -16.49 -8.56 23.41
C ILE A 245 -17.98 -8.81 23.27
N ASN A 246 -18.46 -9.22 22.09
CA ASN A 246 -19.86 -9.58 21.85
C ASN A 246 -20.32 -10.75 22.71
N SER A 247 -19.49 -11.78 22.87
CA SER A 247 -19.78 -12.91 23.75
C SER A 247 -19.89 -12.49 25.22
N ILE A 248 -19.03 -11.59 25.69
CA ILE A 248 -19.08 -11.06 27.05
C ILE A 248 -20.32 -10.19 27.22
N ALA A 249 -20.69 -9.33 26.27
CA ALA A 249 -21.90 -8.52 26.32
C ALA A 249 -23.16 -9.40 26.46
N SER A 250 -23.26 -10.46 25.64
CA SER A 250 -24.35 -11.46 25.80
C SER A 250 -24.39 -12.08 27.18
N THR A 251 -23.21 -12.40 27.76
CA THR A 251 -23.14 -12.97 29.13
C THR A 251 -23.60 -11.97 30.19
N LEU A 252 -23.25 -10.69 30.02
CA LEU A 252 -23.68 -9.62 30.94
C LEU A 252 -25.18 -9.39 30.88
N TYR A 253 -25.81 -9.42 29.69
CA TYR A 253 -27.28 -9.39 29.58
C TYR A 253 -27.94 -10.52 30.33
N SER A 254 -27.42 -11.75 30.26
CA SER A 254 -27.96 -12.89 31.00
C SER A 254 -27.89 -12.74 32.53
N LYS A 255 -27.08 -11.78 33.03
CA LYS A 255 -26.87 -11.45 34.43
C LYS A 255 -27.54 -10.15 34.86
N ASN A 256 -28.37 -9.54 34.02
CA ASN A 256 -29.04 -8.25 34.23
C ASN A 256 -28.04 -7.07 34.39
N TRP A 257 -26.89 -7.12 33.70
CA TRP A 257 -25.91 -6.04 33.60
C TRP A 257 -26.10 -5.28 32.27
N ASP A 258 -27.33 -4.78 32.08
CA ASP A 258 -27.78 -4.28 30.77
C ASP A 258 -27.01 -3.04 30.30
N SER A 259 -26.64 -2.13 31.22
CA SER A 259 -25.92 -0.90 30.89
C SER A 259 -24.52 -1.18 30.34
N GLU A 260 -23.79 -2.08 31.00
CA GLU A 260 -22.42 -2.48 30.60
C GLU A 260 -22.45 -3.30 29.32
N ALA A 261 -23.44 -4.19 29.20
CA ALA A 261 -23.65 -4.97 27.98
C ALA A 261 -23.95 -4.06 26.78
N GLN A 262 -24.84 -3.08 26.90
CA GLN A 262 -25.18 -2.12 25.86
C GLN A 262 -23.98 -1.23 25.48
N TYR A 263 -23.16 -0.83 26.46
CA TYR A 263 -21.92 -0.10 26.20
C TYR A 263 -20.97 -0.93 25.32
N LEU A 264 -20.75 -2.21 25.66
CA LEU A 264 -19.89 -3.12 24.91
C LEU A 264 -20.42 -3.39 23.51
N GLU A 265 -21.72 -3.60 23.37
CA GLU A 265 -22.39 -3.80 22.07
C GLU A 265 -22.21 -2.58 21.15
N THR A 266 -22.43 -1.37 21.68
CA THR A 266 -22.22 -0.13 20.92
C THR A 266 -20.75 0.02 20.47
N LYS A 267 -19.80 -0.26 21.36
CA LYS A 267 -18.37 -0.24 21.04
C LYS A 267 -18.01 -1.28 20.00
N SER A 268 -18.49 -2.49 20.14
CA SER A 268 -18.26 -3.59 19.21
C SER A 268 -18.79 -3.26 17.81
N MET A 269 -20.00 -2.75 17.67
CA MET A 269 -20.61 -2.36 16.40
C MET A 269 -19.79 -1.29 15.68
N ASN A 270 -19.29 -0.28 16.40
CA ASN A 270 -18.43 0.76 15.83
C ASN A 270 -17.09 0.20 15.34
N MET A 271 -16.48 -0.71 16.10
CA MET A 271 -15.24 -1.39 15.70
C MET A 271 -15.47 -2.32 14.51
N GLU A 272 -16.60 -3.03 14.44
CA GLU A 272 -16.96 -3.90 13.33
C GLU A 272 -17.12 -3.12 12.02
N ASN A 273 -17.77 -1.95 12.05
CA ASN A 273 -17.87 -1.07 10.90
C ASN A 273 -16.48 -0.61 10.41
N SER A 274 -15.59 -0.25 11.33
CA SER A 274 -14.21 0.13 11.01
C SER A 274 -13.43 -1.04 10.42
N TYR A 275 -13.54 -2.24 11.02
CA TYR A 275 -12.94 -3.47 10.53
C TYR A 275 -13.39 -3.79 9.11
N ASN A 276 -14.70 -3.78 8.86
CA ASN A 276 -15.25 -4.11 7.54
C ASN A 276 -14.72 -3.19 6.43
N SER A 277 -14.63 -1.87 6.71
CA SER A 277 -14.07 -0.89 5.78
C SER A 277 -12.59 -1.14 5.47
N LEU A 278 -11.77 -1.39 6.51
CA LEU A 278 -10.33 -1.62 6.37
C LEU A 278 -10.05 -2.97 5.69
N TYR A 279 -10.80 -3.99 6.07
CA TYR A 279 -10.66 -5.33 5.52
C TYR A 279 -11.10 -5.41 4.05
N ALA A 280 -12.10 -4.62 3.64
CA ALA A 280 -12.48 -4.49 2.23
C ALA A 280 -11.32 -3.92 1.39
N THR A 281 -10.61 -2.90 1.89
CA THR A 281 -9.40 -2.35 1.25
C THR A 281 -8.31 -3.41 1.12
N TYR A 282 -8.05 -4.17 2.19
CA TYR A 282 -7.09 -5.27 2.16
C TYR A 282 -7.47 -6.35 1.13
N LYS A 283 -8.74 -6.77 1.09
CA LYS A 283 -9.23 -7.77 0.12
C LYS A 283 -9.13 -7.32 -1.33
N ALA A 284 -9.31 -6.03 -1.57
CA ALA A 284 -9.13 -5.43 -2.90
C ALA A 284 -7.65 -5.32 -3.32
N GLY A 285 -6.71 -5.82 -2.52
CA GLY A 285 -5.27 -5.79 -2.81
C GLY A 285 -4.59 -4.48 -2.39
N GLY A 286 -5.32 -3.53 -1.80
CA GLY A 286 -4.77 -2.28 -1.27
C GLY A 286 -4.05 -2.44 0.07
N VAL A 287 -3.37 -1.37 0.49
CA VAL A 287 -2.83 -1.22 1.85
C VAL A 287 -3.88 -0.44 2.66
N PRO A 288 -4.40 -0.99 3.77
CA PRO A 288 -5.31 -0.26 4.65
C PRO A 288 -4.66 1.00 5.23
N ASP A 289 -5.47 1.94 5.71
CA ASP A 289 -4.96 3.11 6.41
C ASP A 289 -4.33 2.70 7.75
N ALA A 290 -3.01 2.82 7.84
CA ALA A 290 -2.22 2.38 9.00
C ALA A 290 -2.72 3.00 10.32
N LYS A 291 -3.04 4.31 10.34
CA LYS A 291 -3.51 4.99 11.55
C LYS A 291 -4.87 4.46 12.01
N LYS A 292 -5.77 4.21 11.06
CA LYS A 292 -7.09 3.66 11.38
C LYS A 292 -6.99 2.21 11.83
N THR A 293 -6.08 1.44 11.22
CA THR A 293 -5.82 0.05 11.63
C THR A 293 -5.24 0.01 13.04
N ASP A 294 -4.23 0.84 13.34
CA ASP A 294 -3.63 0.92 14.66
C ASP A 294 -4.65 1.35 15.73
N ALA A 295 -5.51 2.33 15.43
CA ALA A 295 -6.57 2.76 16.33
C ALA A 295 -7.59 1.64 16.59
N LEU A 296 -8.02 0.92 15.56
CA LEU A 296 -8.93 -0.21 15.70
C LEU A 296 -8.33 -1.33 16.57
N VAL A 297 -7.06 -1.67 16.34
CA VAL A 297 -6.34 -2.68 17.14
C VAL A 297 -6.31 -2.25 18.60
N ALA A 298 -5.81 -1.04 18.88
CA ALA A 298 -5.72 -0.52 20.26
C ALA A 298 -7.08 -0.48 20.95
N ASP A 299 -8.12 0.03 20.27
CA ASP A 299 -9.49 0.09 20.82
C ASP A 299 -10.04 -1.30 21.09
N SER A 300 -9.75 -2.30 20.24
CA SER A 300 -10.23 -3.67 20.43
C SER A 300 -9.63 -4.32 21.68
N PHE A 301 -8.34 -4.15 21.94
CA PHE A 301 -7.69 -4.66 23.15
C PHE A 301 -8.18 -3.93 24.38
N LYS A 302 -8.22 -2.60 24.36
CA LYS A 302 -8.71 -1.78 25.48
C LYS A 302 -10.17 -2.12 25.84
N THR A 303 -11.01 -2.31 24.84
CA THR A 303 -12.43 -2.64 25.07
C THR A 303 -12.58 -4.07 25.58
N LEU A 304 -11.74 -5.01 25.12
CA LEU A 304 -11.73 -6.37 25.63
C LEU A 304 -11.29 -6.42 27.09
N ASP A 305 -10.27 -5.66 27.49
CA ASP A 305 -9.85 -5.56 28.88
C ASP A 305 -10.99 -5.03 29.76
N LYS A 306 -11.69 -3.99 29.28
CA LYS A 306 -12.86 -3.43 29.99
C LYS A 306 -14.02 -4.43 30.07
N ALA A 307 -14.22 -5.19 29.01
CA ALA A 307 -15.25 -6.25 28.99
C ALA A 307 -14.94 -7.34 30.03
N ASN A 308 -13.67 -7.75 30.12
CA ASN A 308 -13.23 -8.72 31.12
C ASN A 308 -13.40 -8.18 32.55
N GLU A 309 -13.11 -6.89 32.79
CA GLU A 309 -13.36 -6.22 34.08
C GLU A 309 -14.85 -6.31 34.45
N TYR A 310 -15.75 -5.95 33.55
CA TYR A 310 -17.18 -6.05 33.77
C TYR A 310 -17.64 -7.51 34.05
N LEU A 311 -17.06 -8.46 33.30
CA LEU A 311 -17.36 -9.86 33.49
C LEU A 311 -16.93 -10.36 34.87
N GLU A 312 -15.74 -9.99 35.34
CA GLU A 312 -15.29 -10.33 36.71
C GLU A 312 -16.15 -9.67 37.77
N ASP A 313 -16.46 -8.39 37.60
CA ASP A 313 -17.35 -7.66 38.50
C ASP A 313 -18.75 -8.28 38.60
N SER A 314 -19.23 -8.86 37.50
CA SER A 314 -20.54 -9.55 37.48
C SER A 314 -20.55 -10.87 38.28
N LYS A 315 -19.39 -11.41 38.63
CA LYS A 315 -19.25 -12.62 39.48
C LYS A 315 -19.32 -12.28 40.97
N VAL A 316 -19.09 -11.02 41.37
CA VAL A 316 -19.14 -10.60 42.77
C VAL A 316 -20.57 -10.31 43.16
N PRO A 317 -21.15 -11.02 44.15
CA PRO A 317 -22.51 -10.75 44.64
C PRO A 317 -22.66 -9.28 45.07
N PHE A 318 -23.80 -8.65 44.71
CA PHE A 318 -24.09 -7.24 45.04
C PHE A 318 -23.89 -6.91 46.52
N ILE A 319 -24.22 -7.87 47.38
CA ILE A 319 -24.06 -7.74 48.85
C ILE A 319 -22.60 -7.51 49.24
N VAL A 320 -21.63 -8.16 48.54
CA VAL A 320 -20.21 -8.01 48.89
C VAL A 320 -19.69 -6.61 48.48
N LYS A 321 -20.23 -6.03 47.39
CA LYS A 321 -19.92 -4.65 46.98
C LYS A 321 -20.45 -3.59 47.93
N LEU A 322 -21.55 -3.89 48.66
CA LEU A 322 -22.15 -3.01 49.68
C LEU A 322 -21.45 -3.11 51.02
N LEU A 323 -20.69 -4.19 51.31
CA LEU A 323 -20.06 -4.41 52.61
C LEU A 323 -19.22 -3.19 53.10
N PRO A 324 -18.39 -2.53 52.30
CA PRO A 324 -17.63 -1.36 52.77
C PRO A 324 -18.56 -0.17 53.12
N PHE A 325 -19.69 -0.03 52.40
CA PHE A 325 -20.66 1.05 52.68
C PHE A 325 -21.51 0.72 53.92
N ILE A 326 -21.89 -0.56 54.07
CA ILE A 326 -22.64 -1.01 55.25
C ILE A 326 -21.76 -0.94 56.51
N GLY A 327 -20.48 -1.37 56.43
CA GLY A 327 -19.51 -1.25 57.49
C GLY A 327 -19.24 0.20 57.90
N GLY A 328 -19.07 1.11 56.93
CA GLY A 328 -18.95 2.55 57.15
C GLY A 328 -20.20 3.16 57.78
N GLY A 329 -21.40 2.77 57.28
CA GLY A 329 -22.69 3.22 57.81
C GLY A 329 -22.92 2.77 59.26
N ILE A 330 -22.55 1.55 59.61
CA ILE A 330 -22.67 1.03 61.00
C ILE A 330 -21.74 1.76 61.94
N VAL A 331 -20.49 2.06 61.50
CA VAL A 331 -19.50 2.84 62.31
C VAL A 331 -20.01 4.25 62.53
N ILE A 332 -20.58 4.91 61.53
CA ILE A 332 -21.13 6.26 61.69
C ILE A 332 -22.36 6.24 62.59
N ALA A 333 -23.28 5.28 62.39
CA ALA A 333 -24.45 5.14 63.29
C ALA A 333 -24.04 4.85 64.72
N GLY A 334 -23.06 3.98 64.95
CA GLY A 334 -22.53 3.66 66.27
C GLY A 334 -21.85 4.89 66.93
N ALA A 335 -21.11 5.69 66.18
CA ALA A 335 -20.51 6.93 66.67
C ALA A 335 -21.58 7.97 67.05
N VAL A 336 -22.64 8.14 66.24
CA VAL A 336 -23.75 9.06 66.56
C VAL A 336 -24.52 8.61 67.79
N VAL A 337 -24.85 7.33 67.93
CA VAL A 337 -25.48 6.78 69.11
C VAL A 337 -24.61 6.93 70.35
N GLY A 338 -23.29 6.68 70.23
CA GLY A 338 -22.31 6.90 71.32
C GLY A 338 -22.24 8.36 71.78
N ILE A 339 -22.21 9.30 70.85
CA ILE A 339 -22.21 10.73 71.14
C ILE A 339 -23.53 11.15 71.81
N VAL A 340 -24.67 10.72 71.31
CA VAL A 340 -25.97 11.02 71.95
C VAL A 340 -26.07 10.44 73.36
N PHE A 341 -25.53 9.21 73.54
CA PHE A 341 -25.50 8.58 74.88
C PHE A 341 -24.58 9.36 75.83
N LEU A 342 -23.41 9.81 75.38
CA LEU A 342 -22.50 10.63 76.20
C LEU A 342 -23.10 12.01 76.55
N ILE A 343 -23.82 12.63 75.61
CA ILE A 343 -24.51 13.90 75.88
C ILE A 343 -25.64 13.69 76.87
N ARG A 344 -26.45 12.63 76.76
CA ARG A 344 -27.49 12.30 77.74
C ARG A 344 -26.91 11.99 79.11
N ARG A 345 -25.82 11.23 79.18
CA ARG A 345 -25.16 10.93 80.44
C ARG A 345 -24.57 12.18 81.13
N ARG A 346 -24.00 13.11 80.34
CA ARG A 346 -23.51 14.41 80.89
C ARG A 346 -24.69 15.25 81.39
N ARG A 347 -25.86 15.27 80.72
CA ARG A 347 -27.01 16.02 81.19
C ARG A 347 -27.64 15.39 82.45
N ALA A 348 -27.63 14.08 82.60
CA ALA A 348 -28.09 13.45 83.84
C ALA A 348 -27.23 13.79 85.05
N ASN A 349 -25.88 13.83 84.87
CA ASN A 349 -24.97 14.16 85.97
C ASN A 349 -24.95 15.66 86.36
N SER A 350 -25.44 16.56 85.46
CA SER A 350 -25.53 17.98 85.78
C SER A 350 -26.76 18.39 86.59
N TRP A 351 -27.71 17.46 86.86
CA TRP A 351 -28.85 17.71 87.72
C TRP A 351 -28.63 17.26 89.17
N ASP A 352 -27.57 16.48 89.43
CA ASP A 352 -27.22 16.05 90.82
C ASP A 352 -26.37 17.04 91.57
N GLU A 353 -25.91 18.18 90.96
CA GLU A 353 -25.08 19.23 91.60
C GLU A 353 -25.88 20.48 92.04
N LEU A 354 -27.24 20.44 91.93
CA LEU A 354 -28.12 21.55 92.26
C LEU A 354 -29.21 21.14 93.31
N GLY A 355 -28.90 20.13 94.12
CA GLY A 355 -29.78 19.70 95.23
C GLY A 355 -29.07 19.79 96.55
#